data_500e093f9a317a8561e28eac0f7ba4f3
#
_entry.id   500e093f9a317a8561e28eac0f7ba4f3
#
_cell.length_a   1.000
_cell.length_b   1.000
_cell.length_c   1.000
_cell.angle_alpha   90.00
_cell.angle_beta   90.00
_cell.angle_gamma   90.00
#
_symmetry.space_group_name_H-M   'P 1'
#
loop_
_entity.id
_entity.type
_entity.pdbx_description
1 polymer ?
#
loop_
_entity_poly.entity_id
_entity_poly.type
_entity_poly.pdbx_seq_one_letter_code
_entity_poly.pdbx_strand_id
1 'polypeptide(L)'
;PGYSLKILDKDEKGVGKILVKGAGVFDAYFWPWRKREDVLAQGWFDTGDLGRLDKEGFLYIVGREKNVINFSGMKVFPFEVESILNRHPLVKESYLYGLAHPEYGQVPVAKVVLQAGKNKETSLKILRRFCYERLAAYKVPKEFEFVDKLPKTASGKIKYIKD
;
A
#
# COMPACT_ATOMS: atom_id res chain seq x y z
N PRO A 1 -19.95 -17.95 6.21
CA PRO A 1 -21.30 -17.95 5.67
C PRO A 1 -21.93 -16.56 5.93
N GLY A 2 -22.53 -15.93 4.89
CA GLY A 2 -23.25 -14.66 5.02
C GLY A 2 -22.54 -13.43 4.48
N TYR A 3 -21.33 -13.52 3.99
CA TYR A 3 -20.62 -12.43 3.30
C TYR A 3 -20.34 -12.77 1.85
N SER A 4 -20.48 -11.78 0.98
CA SER A 4 -20.09 -11.83 -0.43
C SER A 4 -18.96 -10.83 -0.66
N LEU A 5 -18.03 -11.19 -1.53
CA LEU A 5 -16.90 -10.38 -1.91
C LEU A 5 -16.85 -10.27 -3.44
N LYS A 6 -16.54 -9.09 -3.97
CA LYS A 6 -16.25 -8.92 -5.39
C LYS A 6 -15.09 -7.94 -5.60
N ILE A 7 -14.41 -8.09 -6.72
CA ILE A 7 -13.38 -7.17 -7.18
C ILE A 7 -13.98 -6.35 -8.33
N LEU A 8 -14.05 -5.04 -8.15
CA LEU A 8 -14.58 -4.09 -9.12
C LEU A 8 -13.43 -3.39 -9.87
N ASP A 9 -13.66 -3.00 -11.12
CA ASP A 9 -12.72 -2.24 -11.97
C ASP A 9 -11.34 -2.90 -12.06
N LYS A 10 -11.33 -4.20 -12.42
CA LYS A 10 -10.10 -5.00 -12.52
C LYS A 10 -9.20 -4.51 -13.64
N ASP A 11 -7.91 -4.37 -13.34
CA ASP A 11 -6.85 -4.22 -14.35
C ASP A 11 -6.53 -5.56 -15.04
N GLU A 12 -5.57 -5.53 -15.98
CA GLU A 12 -5.11 -6.73 -16.72
C GLU A 12 -4.58 -7.85 -15.84
N LYS A 13 -4.15 -7.54 -14.60
CA LYS A 13 -3.68 -8.49 -13.60
C LYS A 13 -4.78 -8.95 -12.64
N GLY A 14 -6.02 -8.52 -12.88
CA GLY A 14 -7.17 -8.84 -12.04
C GLY A 14 -7.22 -8.06 -10.72
N VAL A 15 -6.38 -7.04 -10.55
CA VAL A 15 -6.37 -6.17 -9.36
C VAL A 15 -7.43 -5.08 -9.51
N GLY A 16 -8.30 -4.94 -8.52
CA GLY A 16 -9.34 -3.92 -8.49
C GLY A 16 -9.80 -3.62 -7.07
N LYS A 17 -10.85 -2.83 -6.93
CA LYS A 17 -11.43 -2.44 -5.64
C LYS A 17 -12.11 -3.63 -4.97
N ILE A 18 -11.81 -3.82 -3.69
CA ILE A 18 -12.44 -4.87 -2.88
C ILE A 18 -13.74 -4.32 -2.33
N LEU A 19 -14.85 -4.95 -2.72
CA LEU A 19 -16.17 -4.66 -2.21
C LEU A 19 -16.69 -5.84 -1.41
N VAL A 20 -17.32 -5.55 -0.27
CA VAL A 20 -17.89 -6.55 0.64
C VAL A 20 -19.37 -6.28 0.85
N LYS A 21 -20.18 -7.33 0.87
CA LYS A 21 -21.61 -7.28 1.18
C LYS A 21 -21.95 -8.32 2.21
N GLY A 22 -22.78 -7.98 3.20
CA GLY A 22 -23.23 -8.91 4.22
C GLY A 22 -24.00 -8.20 5.33
N ALA A 23 -24.77 -8.96 6.13
CA ALA A 23 -25.59 -8.42 7.19
C ALA A 23 -24.79 -7.70 8.27
N GLY A 24 -23.59 -8.19 8.60
CA GLY A 24 -22.73 -7.67 9.67
C GLY A 24 -21.64 -6.70 9.20
N VAL A 25 -21.78 -6.05 8.02
CA VAL A 25 -20.71 -5.13 7.53
C VAL A 25 -20.55 -3.95 8.49
N PHE A 26 -21.61 -3.21 8.78
CA PHE A 26 -21.76 -2.21 9.85
C PHE A 26 -23.14 -1.54 9.74
N ASP A 27 -23.55 -0.79 10.78
CA ASP A 27 -24.83 -0.09 10.79
C ASP A 27 -24.69 1.41 10.51
N ALA A 28 -23.65 2.05 11.05
CA ALA A 28 -23.37 3.46 10.83
C ALA A 28 -21.91 3.81 11.18
N TYR A 29 -21.40 4.93 10.65
CA TYR A 29 -20.21 5.60 11.20
C TYR A 29 -20.66 6.58 12.29
N PHE A 30 -20.01 6.53 13.44
CA PHE A 30 -20.31 7.42 14.56
C PHE A 30 -19.82 8.86 14.33
N TRP A 31 -18.64 8.99 13.71
CA TRP A 31 -18.03 10.29 13.47
C TRP A 31 -17.20 10.33 12.18
N PRO A 32 -17.53 11.26 11.24
CA PRO A 32 -18.79 12.01 11.17
C PRO A 32 -19.97 11.03 11.00
N TRP A 33 -21.14 11.40 11.52
CA TRP A 33 -22.31 10.54 11.42
C TRP A 33 -22.68 10.27 9.95
N ARG A 34 -22.74 8.98 9.58
CA ARG A 34 -23.18 8.52 8.26
C ARG A 34 -23.95 7.22 8.41
N LYS A 35 -25.17 7.20 7.89
CA LYS A 35 -26.01 6.00 7.90
C LYS A 35 -25.44 4.93 6.96
N ARG A 36 -25.85 3.69 7.19
CA ARG A 36 -25.53 2.55 6.33
C ARG A 36 -25.84 2.82 4.86
N GLU A 37 -27.02 3.37 4.56
CA GLU A 37 -27.49 3.66 3.21
C GLU A 37 -26.65 4.73 2.50
N ASP A 38 -26.05 5.65 3.25
CA ASP A 38 -25.18 6.71 2.71
C ASP A 38 -23.78 6.19 2.32
N VAL A 39 -23.43 5.01 2.83
CA VAL A 39 -22.08 4.42 2.67
C VAL A 39 -22.10 3.25 1.71
N LEU A 40 -23.18 2.45 1.71
CA LEU A 40 -23.29 1.28 0.86
C LEU A 40 -23.87 1.60 -0.51
N ALA A 41 -23.17 1.26 -1.57
CA ALA A 41 -23.71 1.31 -2.92
C ALA A 41 -24.42 -0.01 -3.23
N GLN A 42 -25.76 0.00 -3.29
CA GLN A 42 -26.59 -1.21 -3.53
C GLN A 42 -26.29 -2.35 -2.52
N GLY A 43 -25.99 -1.98 -1.26
CA GLY A 43 -25.63 -2.92 -0.20
C GLY A 43 -24.16 -3.38 -0.22
N TRP A 44 -23.33 -2.88 -1.13
CA TRP A 44 -21.89 -3.14 -1.17
C TRP A 44 -21.11 -2.05 -0.46
N PHE A 45 -20.20 -2.46 0.40
CA PHE A 45 -19.23 -1.60 1.08
C PHE A 45 -17.92 -1.55 0.31
N ASP A 46 -17.48 -0.37 -0.10
CA ASP A 46 -16.13 -0.17 -0.64
C ASP A 46 -15.15 -0.08 0.54
N THR A 47 -14.25 -1.05 0.62
CA THR A 47 -13.26 -1.13 1.70
C THR A 47 -12.16 -0.07 1.55
N GLY A 48 -12.00 0.50 0.35
CA GLY A 48 -10.87 1.34 -0.05
C GLY A 48 -9.56 0.54 -0.21
N ASP A 49 -9.64 -0.80 -0.11
CA ASP A 49 -8.52 -1.68 -0.40
C ASP A 49 -8.57 -2.17 -1.84
N LEU A 50 -7.40 -2.41 -2.41
CA LEU A 50 -7.21 -3.05 -3.71
C LEU A 50 -6.73 -4.48 -3.53
N GLY A 51 -7.25 -5.38 -4.35
CA GLY A 51 -6.87 -6.78 -4.30
C GLY A 51 -7.30 -7.57 -5.52
N ARG A 52 -6.94 -8.82 -5.55
CA ARG A 52 -7.33 -9.80 -6.57
C ARG A 52 -7.72 -11.12 -5.94
N LEU A 53 -8.54 -11.88 -6.63
CA LEU A 53 -8.82 -13.28 -6.30
C LEU A 53 -7.95 -14.19 -7.18
N ASP A 54 -7.44 -15.27 -6.62
CA ASP A 54 -6.86 -16.35 -7.43
C ASP A 54 -7.94 -17.30 -7.95
N LYS A 55 -7.51 -18.36 -8.65
CA LYS A 55 -8.41 -19.33 -9.25
C LYS A 55 -9.17 -20.18 -8.21
N GLU A 56 -8.60 -20.33 -7.03
CA GLU A 56 -9.17 -21.02 -5.88
C GLU A 56 -10.09 -20.13 -5.04
N GLY A 57 -10.17 -18.81 -5.34
CA GLY A 57 -11.00 -17.83 -4.65
C GLY A 57 -10.35 -17.19 -3.43
N PHE A 58 -9.03 -17.38 -3.22
CA PHE A 58 -8.32 -16.69 -2.15
C PHE A 58 -8.10 -15.21 -2.51
N LEU A 59 -8.36 -14.34 -1.53
CA LEU A 59 -8.17 -12.90 -1.66
C LEU A 59 -6.72 -12.50 -1.33
N TYR A 60 -6.07 -11.83 -2.28
CA TYR A 60 -4.78 -11.18 -2.10
C TYR A 60 -4.97 -9.68 -2.05
N ILE A 61 -4.70 -9.08 -0.88
CA ILE A 61 -4.71 -7.61 -0.71
C ILE A 61 -3.41 -7.06 -1.27
N VAL A 62 -3.51 -6.08 -2.16
CA VAL A 62 -2.37 -5.44 -2.84
C VAL A 62 -2.03 -4.09 -2.21
N GLY A 63 -3.00 -3.41 -1.60
CA GLY A 63 -2.80 -2.15 -0.90
C GLY A 63 -4.07 -1.32 -0.77
N ARG A 64 -3.89 -0.03 -0.43
CA ARG A 64 -4.96 0.97 -0.35
C ARG A 64 -5.05 1.76 -1.65
N GLU A 65 -6.28 2.00 -2.17
CA GLU A 65 -6.51 2.80 -3.37
C GLU A 65 -5.87 4.19 -3.27
N LYS A 66 -6.09 4.87 -2.15
CA LYS A 66 -5.58 6.22 -1.90
C LYS A 66 -4.06 6.34 -1.79
N ASN A 67 -3.36 5.22 -1.61
CA ASN A 67 -1.91 5.18 -1.42
C ASN A 67 -1.17 4.74 -2.69
N VAL A 68 -1.89 4.42 -3.77
CA VAL A 68 -1.27 4.05 -5.05
C VAL A 68 -0.45 5.23 -5.57
N ILE A 69 0.80 4.96 -5.92
CA ILE A 69 1.72 5.93 -6.50
C ILE A 69 1.62 5.82 -8.02
N ASN A 70 1.35 6.94 -8.69
CA ASN A 70 1.29 7.01 -10.16
C ASN A 70 2.62 7.54 -10.70
N PHE A 71 3.50 6.64 -11.09
CA PHE A 71 4.80 6.94 -11.68
C PHE A 71 4.75 6.77 -13.19
N SER A 72 4.77 7.88 -13.94
CA SER A 72 4.67 7.87 -15.42
C SER A 72 3.52 7.01 -15.96
N GLY A 73 2.33 7.12 -15.38
CA GLY A 73 1.17 6.32 -15.75
C GLY A 73 1.15 4.88 -15.22
N MET A 74 2.25 4.42 -14.62
CA MET A 74 2.34 3.09 -14.02
C MET A 74 1.96 3.13 -12.54
N LYS A 75 1.15 2.16 -12.11
CA LYS A 75 0.73 2.03 -10.71
C LYS A 75 1.80 1.30 -9.89
N VAL A 76 2.32 1.96 -8.86
CA VAL A 76 3.19 1.35 -7.84
C VAL A 76 2.40 1.22 -6.55
N PHE A 77 2.31 0.01 -6.03
CA PHE A 77 1.62 -0.30 -4.79
C PHE A 77 2.63 -0.29 -3.63
N PRO A 78 2.52 0.65 -2.67
CA PRO A 78 3.47 0.75 -1.56
C PRO A 78 3.67 -0.56 -0.82
N PHE A 79 2.60 -1.26 -0.50
CA PHE A 79 2.65 -2.53 0.23
C PHE A 79 3.53 -3.59 -0.44
N GLU A 80 3.53 -3.68 -1.78
CA GLU A 80 4.37 -4.62 -2.53
C GLU A 80 5.86 -4.32 -2.31
N VAL A 81 6.25 -3.05 -2.42
CA VAL A 81 7.65 -2.62 -2.26
C VAL A 81 8.10 -2.71 -0.81
N GLU A 82 7.25 -2.25 0.13
CA GLU A 82 7.48 -2.36 1.57
C GLU A 82 7.66 -3.82 2.02
N SER A 83 6.83 -4.73 1.48
CA SER A 83 6.92 -6.16 1.78
C SER A 83 8.26 -6.76 1.33
N ILE A 84 8.81 -6.29 0.22
CA ILE A 84 10.15 -6.71 -0.24
C ILE A 84 11.22 -6.10 0.66
N LEU A 85 11.20 -4.79 0.90
CA LEU A 85 12.18 -4.11 1.75
C LEU A 85 12.24 -4.70 3.16
N ASN A 86 11.08 -4.95 3.78
CA ASN A 86 10.98 -5.47 5.15
C ASN A 86 11.47 -6.92 5.31
N ARG A 87 11.68 -7.67 4.21
CA ARG A 87 12.33 -8.99 4.25
C ARG A 87 13.85 -8.91 4.34
N HIS A 88 14.43 -7.72 4.08
CA HIS A 88 15.88 -7.59 4.09
C HIS A 88 16.41 -7.45 5.53
N PRO A 89 17.48 -8.19 5.93
CA PRO A 89 18.00 -8.17 7.31
C PRO A 89 18.51 -6.80 7.78
N LEU A 90 18.83 -5.88 6.87
CA LEU A 90 19.23 -4.51 7.21
C LEU A 90 18.05 -3.61 7.61
N VAL A 91 16.82 -3.99 7.25
CA VAL A 91 15.62 -3.16 7.41
C VAL A 91 14.87 -3.57 8.68
N LYS A 92 14.60 -2.62 9.53
CA LYS A 92 13.71 -2.78 10.69
C LYS A 92 12.26 -2.56 10.29
N GLU A 93 12.00 -1.47 9.57
CA GLU A 93 10.70 -1.11 9.02
C GLU A 93 10.88 -0.14 7.84
N SER A 94 9.97 -0.17 6.90
CA SER A 94 9.98 0.72 5.74
C SER A 94 8.60 1.27 5.44
N TYR A 95 8.57 2.40 4.74
CA TYR A 95 7.38 3.10 4.30
C TYR A 95 7.63 3.69 2.92
N LEU A 96 6.75 3.41 1.95
CA LEU A 96 6.85 3.95 0.60
C LEU A 96 5.76 5.01 0.37
N TYR A 97 6.14 6.14 -0.21
CA TYR A 97 5.20 7.18 -0.60
C TYR A 97 5.57 7.76 -1.97
N GLY A 98 4.61 8.43 -2.59
CA GLY A 98 4.82 9.15 -3.85
C GLY A 98 5.16 10.60 -3.56
N LEU A 99 6.35 11.04 -3.97
CA LEU A 99 6.73 12.44 -3.98
C LEU A 99 6.29 13.06 -5.31
N ALA A 100 5.62 14.22 -5.27
CA ALA A 100 5.21 14.92 -6.47
C ALA A 100 6.40 15.27 -7.37
N HIS A 101 6.27 15.02 -8.68
CA HIS A 101 7.31 15.28 -9.66
C HIS A 101 6.71 15.86 -10.94
N PRO A 102 7.26 16.97 -11.50
CA PRO A 102 6.65 17.68 -12.62
C PRO A 102 6.52 16.84 -13.90
N GLU A 103 7.46 15.95 -14.18
CA GLU A 103 7.46 15.11 -15.39
C GLU A 103 6.79 13.75 -15.18
N TYR A 104 6.94 13.16 -14.00
CA TYR A 104 6.51 11.77 -13.75
C TYR A 104 5.22 11.66 -12.93
N GLY A 105 4.59 12.80 -12.60
CA GLY A 105 3.45 12.85 -11.71
C GLY A 105 3.87 12.60 -10.26
N GLN A 106 4.30 11.37 -9.95
CA GLN A 106 4.86 11.01 -8.66
C GLN A 106 6.08 10.11 -8.84
N VAL A 107 7.07 10.23 -7.96
CA VAL A 107 8.19 9.28 -7.87
C VAL A 107 8.12 8.48 -6.57
N PRO A 108 8.37 7.15 -6.58
CA PRO A 108 8.37 6.34 -5.38
C PRO A 108 9.61 6.64 -4.52
N VAL A 109 9.39 7.05 -3.28
CA VAL A 109 10.42 7.33 -2.27
C VAL A 109 10.23 6.39 -1.08
N ALA A 110 11.30 5.74 -0.63
CA ALA A 110 11.28 4.84 0.52
C ALA A 110 11.90 5.50 1.76
N LYS A 111 11.12 5.68 2.83
CA LYS A 111 11.64 5.93 4.18
C LYS A 111 11.99 4.59 4.83
N VAL A 112 13.22 4.45 5.29
CA VAL A 112 13.72 3.19 5.84
C VAL A 112 14.34 3.42 7.22
N VAL A 113 13.89 2.64 8.18
CA VAL A 113 14.56 2.50 9.47
C VAL A 113 15.48 1.29 9.38
N LEU A 114 16.77 1.50 9.54
CA LEU A 114 17.76 0.43 9.54
C LEU A 114 17.81 -0.29 10.90
N GLN A 115 18.26 -1.53 10.89
CA GLN A 115 18.67 -2.22 12.11
C GLN A 115 19.87 -1.49 12.74
N ALA A 116 19.99 -1.58 14.07
CA ALA A 116 21.04 -0.89 14.84
C ALA A 116 22.46 -1.18 14.29
N GLY A 117 23.31 -0.14 14.29
CA GLY A 117 24.70 -0.25 13.89
C GLY A 117 24.97 -0.38 12.37
N LYS A 118 23.96 -0.16 11.51
CA LYS A 118 24.11 -0.25 10.05
C LYS A 118 24.48 1.10 9.43
N ASN A 119 25.44 1.06 8.50
CA ASN A 119 25.90 2.23 7.75
C ASN A 119 24.91 2.58 6.62
N LYS A 120 24.50 3.86 6.53
CA LYS A 120 23.50 4.33 5.54
C LYS A 120 23.96 4.21 4.10
N GLU A 121 25.20 4.57 3.76
CA GLU A 121 25.73 4.52 2.39
C GLU A 121 25.82 3.09 1.86
N THR A 122 26.38 2.20 2.66
CA THR A 122 26.50 0.78 2.29
C THR A 122 25.10 0.17 2.15
N SER A 123 24.18 0.48 3.09
CA SER A 123 22.82 -0.01 3.06
C SER A 123 22.05 0.46 1.82
N LEU A 124 22.25 1.69 1.37
CA LEU A 124 21.61 2.22 0.15
C LEU A 124 21.92 1.35 -1.07
N LYS A 125 23.19 1.05 -1.32
CA LYS A 125 23.64 0.24 -2.48
C LYS A 125 23.04 -1.17 -2.41
N ILE A 126 23.07 -1.78 -1.24
CA ILE A 126 22.55 -3.13 -1.01
C ILE A 126 21.01 -3.17 -1.22
N LEU A 127 20.26 -2.27 -0.58
CA LEU A 127 18.81 -2.26 -0.66
C LEU A 127 18.30 -1.92 -2.05
N ARG A 128 18.96 -0.99 -2.75
CA ARG A 128 18.60 -0.67 -4.14
C ARG A 128 18.79 -1.90 -5.05
N ARG A 129 19.93 -2.59 -4.96
CA ARG A 129 20.18 -3.82 -5.71
C ARG A 129 19.14 -4.90 -5.34
N PHE A 130 18.85 -5.10 -4.07
CA PHE A 130 17.88 -6.08 -3.58
C PHE A 130 16.48 -5.84 -4.16
N CYS A 131 16.08 -4.56 -4.29
CA CYS A 131 14.83 -4.18 -4.95
C CYS A 131 14.86 -4.48 -6.45
N TYR A 132 15.95 -4.14 -7.17
CA TYR A 132 16.05 -4.41 -8.61
C TYR A 132 16.01 -5.90 -8.96
N GLU A 133 16.50 -6.76 -8.09
CA GLU A 133 16.46 -8.22 -8.28
C GLU A 133 15.05 -8.82 -8.10
N ARG A 134 14.10 -8.08 -7.47
CA ARG A 134 12.79 -8.60 -7.02
C ARG A 134 11.58 -7.82 -7.50
N LEU A 135 11.78 -6.63 -8.00
CA LEU A 135 10.74 -5.73 -8.45
C LEU A 135 10.98 -5.30 -9.90
N ALA A 136 9.90 -5.01 -10.61
CA ALA A 136 10.01 -4.33 -11.90
C ALA A 136 10.68 -2.95 -11.72
N ALA A 137 11.50 -2.53 -12.65
CA ALA A 137 12.35 -1.33 -12.55
C ALA A 137 11.59 -0.04 -12.17
N TYR A 138 10.33 0.10 -12.63
CA TYR A 138 9.49 1.26 -12.31
C TYR A 138 8.98 1.27 -10.86
N LYS A 139 8.97 0.10 -10.18
CA LYS A 139 8.55 -0.04 -8.78
C LYS A 139 9.69 0.20 -7.79
N VAL A 140 10.94 0.16 -8.24
CA VAL A 140 12.11 0.38 -7.39
C VAL A 140 12.11 1.83 -6.91
N PRO A 141 12.25 2.09 -5.59
CA PRO A 141 12.32 3.45 -5.07
C PRO A 141 13.41 4.28 -5.76
N LYS A 142 13.05 5.47 -6.22
CA LYS A 142 14.01 6.40 -6.82
C LYS A 142 14.92 7.01 -5.77
N GLU A 143 14.36 7.21 -4.56
CA GLU A 143 15.07 7.74 -3.40
C GLU A 143 14.87 6.86 -2.18
N PHE A 144 15.88 6.86 -1.29
CA PHE A 144 15.87 6.18 0.00
C PHE A 144 16.23 7.20 1.07
N GLU A 145 15.30 7.46 1.98
CA GLU A 145 15.48 8.30 3.15
C GLU A 145 15.70 7.42 4.38
N PHE A 146 16.87 7.49 4.99
CA PHE A 146 17.14 6.77 6.22
C PHE A 146 16.75 7.61 7.43
N VAL A 147 15.79 7.13 8.19
CA VAL A 147 15.20 7.80 9.35
C VAL A 147 15.35 6.95 10.61
N ASP A 148 15.34 7.58 11.78
CA ASP A 148 15.48 6.84 13.05
C ASP A 148 14.16 6.16 13.46
N LYS A 149 13.02 6.73 13.07
CA LYS A 149 11.68 6.18 13.31
C LYS A 149 10.69 6.62 12.24
N LEU A 150 9.70 5.78 11.96
CA LEU A 150 8.54 6.16 11.14
C LEU A 150 7.43 6.78 12.01
N PRO A 151 6.68 7.76 11.49
CA PRO A 151 5.52 8.30 12.19
C PRO A 151 4.44 7.22 12.35
N LYS A 152 3.93 7.06 13.56
CA LYS A 152 2.89 6.06 13.87
C LYS A 152 1.65 6.71 14.48
N THR A 153 0.51 6.10 14.26
CA THR A 153 -0.75 6.42 14.95
C THR A 153 -0.69 5.92 16.39
N ALA A 154 -1.64 6.34 17.24
CA ALA A 154 -1.78 5.82 18.60
C ALA A 154 -1.94 4.28 18.65
N SER A 155 -2.49 3.68 17.57
CA SER A 155 -2.62 2.22 17.45
C SER A 155 -1.37 1.52 16.90
N GLY A 156 -0.24 2.24 16.73
CA GLY A 156 1.04 1.68 16.27
C GLY A 156 1.15 1.49 14.75
N LYS A 157 0.12 1.83 13.96
CA LYS A 157 0.17 1.76 12.49
C LYS A 157 0.97 2.92 11.93
N ILE A 158 1.73 2.68 10.86
CA ILE A 158 2.44 3.74 10.15
C ILE A 158 1.42 4.77 9.64
N LYS A 159 1.65 6.04 9.99
CA LYS A 159 0.82 7.16 9.54
C LYS A 159 1.28 7.57 8.15
N TYR A 160 0.43 7.33 7.15
CA TYR A 160 0.65 7.81 5.79
C TYR A 160 0.53 9.34 5.79
N ILE A 161 1.64 10.04 5.62
CA ILE A 161 1.66 11.48 5.46
C ILE A 161 1.50 11.74 3.96
N LYS A 162 0.44 12.48 3.59
CA LYS A 162 0.39 13.16 2.29
C LYS A 162 1.07 14.50 2.51
N ASP A 163 2.19 14.72 1.83
CA ASP A 163 2.73 16.07 1.66
C ASP A 163 1.81 16.91 0.77
#